data_5f3a47f9f472d6264a7345aa3af81f17
#
_entry.id   5f3a47f9f472d6264a7345aa3af81f17
#
_cell.length_a   1.000
_cell.length_b   1.000
_cell.length_c   1.000
_cell.angle_alpha   90.00
_cell.angle_beta   90.00
_cell.angle_gamma   90.00
#
_symmetry.space_group_name_H-M   'P 1'
#
loop_
_entity.id
_entity.type
_entity.pdbx_description
1 polymer ?
#
loop_
_entity_poly.entity_id
_entity_poly.type
_entity_poly.pdbx_seq_one_letter_code
_entity_poly.pdbx_strand_id
1 'polypeptide(L)'
;MVQWDCSVPVVPVDVTMNIDTTSVFDLAGDPGPILNAAAVESARRTIVEESSYLWNFDSGNHFISLTRSDAGWALVLHSNEKEFKDQYNGLFPRSGTWYAKNIREAEGPRPMRFLVGEDALTFTELSEMLVPFNRLRHRLIARLLLDGASDVTGEWHKEHYFMPTKSSAAIGAFLCEPGEPVLVFSTVGRPLMWFEPATGGSNVTSWADRRDALVVPHGWGMTADPFDVTVQRDALFVNGCRLDPAPGVSLFEGLGIRPRVFESNQAFAEAISWHTPGQIVSELTQIESYSRHGALRHVHR
;
A
#
# COMPACT_ATOMS: atom_id res chain seq x y z
N MET A 1 0.74 -2.85 12.91
CA MET A 1 -0.19 -4.00 12.94
C MET A 1 -1.06 -3.92 14.19
N VAL A 2 -2.32 -4.33 14.11
CA VAL A 2 -3.28 -4.34 15.24
C VAL A 2 -3.86 -5.74 15.34
N GLN A 3 -3.96 -6.26 16.56
CA GLN A 3 -4.61 -7.53 16.86
C GLN A 3 -5.54 -7.32 18.04
N TRP A 4 -6.68 -8.02 18.04
CA TRP A 4 -7.63 -8.01 19.14
C TRP A 4 -8.04 -9.43 19.49
N ASP A 5 -8.41 -9.62 20.75
CA ASP A 5 -8.92 -10.88 21.27
C ASP A 5 -10.32 -10.65 21.85
N CYS A 6 -11.31 -11.26 21.25
CA CYS A 6 -12.70 -11.14 21.64
C CYS A 6 -13.39 -12.51 21.54
N SER A 7 -14.25 -12.80 22.50
CA SER A 7 -15.04 -14.05 22.53
C SER A 7 -16.12 -14.13 21.45
N VAL A 8 -16.41 -13.01 20.80
CA VAL A 8 -17.32 -12.90 19.65
C VAL A 8 -16.60 -12.24 18.49
N PRO A 9 -17.01 -12.46 17.24
CA PRO A 9 -16.46 -11.76 16.09
C PRO A 9 -16.60 -10.24 16.25
N VAL A 10 -15.49 -9.51 16.14
CA VAL A 10 -15.43 -8.05 16.23
C VAL A 10 -14.49 -7.53 15.15
N VAL A 11 -14.86 -6.44 14.50
CA VAL A 11 -14.00 -5.70 13.58
C VAL A 11 -14.03 -4.21 13.93
N PRO A 12 -12.89 -3.62 14.33
CA PRO A 12 -12.77 -2.18 14.49
C PRO A 12 -12.88 -1.49 13.13
N VAL A 13 -13.95 -0.72 12.89
CA VAL A 13 -14.18 -0.07 11.59
C VAL A 13 -13.27 1.13 11.35
N ASP A 14 -12.70 1.69 12.43
CA ASP A 14 -11.72 2.79 12.33
C ASP A 14 -10.31 2.28 11.96
N VAL A 15 -10.09 0.97 12.06
CA VAL A 15 -8.86 0.28 11.62
C VAL A 15 -9.11 -0.31 10.24
N THR A 16 -9.54 0.51 9.31
CA THR A 16 -9.97 0.01 8.01
C THR A 16 -8.81 -0.21 7.07
N MET A 17 -8.96 -1.24 6.27
CA MET A 17 -7.96 -1.70 5.35
C MET A 17 -8.37 -1.36 3.93
N ASN A 18 -7.47 -0.69 3.25
CA ASN A 18 -7.66 -0.32 1.84
C ASN A 18 -7.48 -1.49 0.88
N ILE A 19 -6.97 -2.62 1.37
CA ILE A 19 -6.47 -3.72 0.55
C ILE A 19 -5.41 -3.20 -0.42
N ASP A 20 -4.41 -2.50 0.12
CA ASP A 20 -3.29 -2.03 -0.68
C ASP A 20 -2.41 -3.22 -1.06
N THR A 21 -2.14 -3.32 -2.36
CA THR A 21 -1.31 -4.37 -2.94
C THR A 21 -0.15 -3.73 -3.70
N THR A 22 1.04 -4.27 -3.51
CA THR A 22 2.16 -4.05 -4.42
C THR A 22 2.32 -5.27 -5.30
N SER A 23 2.39 -5.05 -6.61
CA SER A 23 2.61 -6.11 -7.61
C SER A 23 3.85 -5.81 -8.41
N VAL A 24 4.65 -6.83 -8.67
CA VAL A 24 5.83 -6.78 -9.54
C VAL A 24 5.63 -7.78 -10.66
N PHE A 25 5.85 -7.36 -11.87
CA PHE A 25 5.81 -8.18 -13.08
C PHE A 25 7.20 -8.15 -13.71
N ASP A 26 7.92 -9.26 -13.62
CA ASP A 26 9.22 -9.40 -14.28
C ASP A 26 9.03 -9.50 -15.79
N LEU A 27 9.86 -8.82 -16.56
CA LEU A 27 9.75 -8.72 -18.01
C LEU A 27 10.89 -9.46 -18.71
N ALA A 28 10.58 -10.09 -19.83
CA ALA A 28 11.57 -10.80 -20.66
C ALA A 28 12.68 -9.88 -21.22
N GLY A 29 12.40 -8.58 -21.34
CA GLY A 29 13.35 -7.59 -21.86
C GLY A 29 12.85 -6.16 -21.71
N ASP A 30 13.59 -5.21 -22.29
CA ASP A 30 13.23 -3.79 -22.33
C ASP A 30 11.95 -3.59 -23.17
N PRO A 31 10.84 -3.16 -22.56
CA PRO A 31 9.60 -2.90 -23.30
C PRO A 31 9.63 -1.55 -24.05
N GLY A 32 10.68 -0.75 -23.89
CA GLY A 32 10.69 0.64 -24.31
C GLY A 32 9.78 1.54 -23.48
N PRO A 33 9.42 2.73 -23.95
CA PRO A 33 8.61 3.69 -23.20
C PRO A 33 7.12 3.30 -23.22
N ILE A 34 6.64 2.69 -22.14
CA ILE A 34 5.25 2.21 -21.98
C ILE A 34 4.36 3.13 -21.13
N LEU A 35 4.94 4.01 -20.31
CA LEU A 35 4.17 4.89 -19.41
C LEU A 35 3.99 6.31 -19.98
N ASN A 36 3.86 6.44 -21.33
CA ASN A 36 3.48 7.69 -21.93
C ASN A 36 1.98 8.00 -21.77
N ALA A 37 1.60 9.28 -21.89
CA ALA A 37 0.23 9.73 -21.64
C ALA A 37 -0.83 9.00 -22.50
N ALA A 38 -0.51 8.66 -23.76
CA ALA A 38 -1.46 7.99 -24.65
C ALA A 38 -1.68 6.53 -24.26
N ALA A 39 -0.61 5.80 -23.90
CA ALA A 39 -0.70 4.41 -23.45
C ALA A 39 -1.46 4.30 -22.13
N VAL A 40 -1.15 5.19 -21.18
CA VAL A 40 -1.82 5.23 -19.88
C VAL A 40 -3.32 5.57 -20.04
N GLU A 41 -3.67 6.55 -20.88
CA GLU A 41 -5.07 6.90 -21.11
C GLU A 41 -5.84 5.79 -21.84
N SER A 42 -5.19 5.08 -22.75
CA SER A 42 -5.77 3.90 -23.39
C SER A 42 -6.06 2.79 -22.39
N ALA A 43 -5.10 2.43 -21.55
CA ALA A 43 -5.27 1.44 -20.51
C ALA A 43 -6.35 1.84 -19.50
N ARG A 44 -6.35 3.11 -19.07
CA ARG A 44 -7.36 3.68 -18.17
C ARG A 44 -8.77 3.53 -18.74
N ARG A 45 -8.97 3.92 -20.01
CA ARG A 45 -10.27 3.83 -20.66
C ARG A 45 -10.76 2.39 -20.73
N THR A 46 -9.93 1.45 -21.15
CA THR A 46 -10.29 0.03 -21.17
C THR A 46 -10.66 -0.50 -19.79
N ILE A 47 -9.89 -0.16 -18.76
CA ILE A 47 -10.19 -0.57 -17.38
C ILE A 47 -11.55 -0.04 -16.93
N VAL A 48 -11.84 1.23 -17.16
CA VAL A 48 -13.05 1.88 -16.66
C VAL A 48 -14.28 1.50 -17.48
N GLU A 49 -14.16 1.47 -18.80
CA GLU A 49 -15.31 1.27 -19.70
C GLU A 49 -15.64 -0.21 -19.94
N GLU A 50 -14.64 -1.09 -19.98
CA GLU A 50 -14.83 -2.46 -20.40
C GLU A 50 -14.79 -3.50 -19.29
N SER A 51 -14.09 -3.20 -18.18
CA SER A 51 -13.88 -4.20 -17.13
C SER A 51 -14.63 -3.95 -15.82
N SER A 52 -15.31 -2.81 -15.68
CA SER A 52 -15.93 -2.35 -14.43
C SER A 52 -14.95 -2.17 -13.26
N TYR A 53 -13.65 -2.25 -13.51
CA TYR A 53 -12.64 -1.84 -12.54
C TYR A 53 -12.49 -0.32 -12.52
N LEU A 54 -11.95 0.20 -11.43
CA LEU A 54 -11.68 1.62 -11.28
C LEU A 54 -10.19 1.90 -11.44
N TRP A 55 -9.90 3.04 -12.06
CA TRP A 55 -8.55 3.56 -12.15
C TRP A 55 -8.27 4.42 -10.93
N ASN A 56 -7.30 4.06 -10.09
CA ASN A 56 -7.02 4.79 -8.87
C ASN A 56 -5.56 5.21 -8.68
N PHE A 57 -4.81 5.29 -9.79
CA PHE A 57 -3.42 5.78 -9.76
C PHE A 57 -3.31 7.31 -9.76
N ASP A 58 -4.43 8.01 -9.87
CA ASP A 58 -4.49 9.48 -9.83
C ASP A 58 -4.64 10.04 -8.41
N SER A 59 -4.57 9.20 -7.39
CA SER A 59 -4.78 9.59 -5.99
C SER A 59 -3.84 8.89 -5.03
N GLY A 60 -3.69 9.45 -3.83
CA GLY A 60 -2.89 8.85 -2.76
C GLY A 60 -1.41 8.75 -3.11
N ASN A 61 -0.80 7.66 -2.68
CA ASN A 61 0.58 7.26 -2.97
C ASN A 61 0.66 6.17 -4.04
N HIS A 62 -0.42 5.99 -4.81
CA HIS A 62 -0.49 4.97 -5.84
C HIS A 62 0.39 5.33 -7.03
N PHE A 63 1.01 4.33 -7.61
CA PHE A 63 1.88 4.51 -8.77
C PHE A 63 1.97 3.26 -9.64
N ILE A 64 2.39 3.49 -10.88
CA ILE A 64 2.89 2.48 -11.82
C ILE A 64 4.33 2.88 -12.14
N SER A 65 5.26 1.96 -12.12
CA SER A 65 6.66 2.25 -12.44
C SER A 65 7.28 1.17 -13.29
N LEU A 66 7.84 1.55 -14.42
CA LEU A 66 8.76 0.73 -15.18
C LEU A 66 10.15 0.86 -14.53
N THR A 67 10.72 -0.26 -14.15
CA THR A 67 11.95 -0.31 -13.38
C THR A 67 12.98 -1.21 -14.03
N ARG A 68 14.25 -1.01 -13.66
CA ARG A 68 15.37 -1.83 -14.09
C ARG A 68 16.28 -2.16 -12.89
N SER A 69 16.79 -3.38 -12.87
CA SER A 69 17.83 -3.86 -11.95
C SER A 69 18.87 -4.69 -12.72
N ASP A 70 19.85 -5.21 -12.00
CA ASP A 70 20.82 -6.17 -12.58
C ASP A 70 20.14 -7.48 -13.02
N ALA A 71 19.02 -7.83 -12.40
CA ALA A 71 18.23 -9.02 -12.79
C ALA A 71 17.37 -8.80 -14.06
N GLY A 72 17.16 -7.55 -14.50
CA GLY A 72 16.37 -7.25 -15.67
C GLY A 72 15.35 -6.12 -15.45
N TRP A 73 14.31 -6.14 -16.26
CA TRP A 73 13.23 -5.18 -16.25
C TRP A 73 12.02 -5.68 -15.45
N ALA A 74 11.34 -4.76 -14.79
CA ALA A 74 10.09 -5.07 -14.11
C ALA A 74 9.10 -3.90 -14.17
N LEU A 75 7.82 -4.23 -14.23
CA LEU A 75 6.72 -3.28 -14.08
C LEU A 75 6.14 -3.43 -12.67
N VAL A 76 6.15 -2.35 -11.91
CA VAL A 76 5.65 -2.31 -10.53
C VAL A 76 4.36 -1.50 -10.47
N LEU A 77 3.33 -2.08 -9.86
CA LEU A 77 2.05 -1.42 -9.60
C LEU A 77 1.79 -1.40 -8.09
N HIS A 78 1.41 -0.23 -7.59
CA HIS A 78 1.01 -0.05 -6.19
C HIS A 78 -0.30 0.72 -6.14
N SER A 79 -1.35 0.05 -5.69
CA SER A 79 -2.68 0.64 -5.55
C SER A 79 -3.56 -0.14 -4.57
N ASN A 80 -4.77 0.36 -4.35
CA ASN A 80 -5.73 -0.23 -3.42
C ASN A 80 -7.12 -0.44 -4.04
N GLU A 81 -7.99 -1.07 -3.28
CA GLU A 81 -9.40 -1.31 -3.61
C GLU A 81 -10.35 -0.34 -2.89
N LYS A 82 -9.87 0.87 -2.59
CA LYS A 82 -10.65 1.84 -1.79
C LYS A 82 -12.04 2.09 -2.38
N GLU A 83 -12.17 2.16 -3.70
CA GLU A 83 -13.42 2.46 -4.39
C GLU A 83 -14.45 1.35 -4.18
N PHE A 84 -14.02 0.09 -4.27
CA PHE A 84 -14.88 -1.05 -3.96
C PHE A 84 -15.18 -1.11 -2.47
N LYS A 85 -14.20 -0.80 -1.64
CA LYS A 85 -14.39 -0.69 -0.22
C LYS A 85 -15.38 0.39 0.18
N ASP A 86 -15.34 1.55 -0.45
CA ASP A 86 -16.31 2.61 -0.22
C ASP A 86 -17.73 2.16 -0.57
N GLN A 87 -17.88 1.26 -1.55
CA GLN A 87 -19.15 0.68 -1.94
C GLN A 87 -19.64 -0.41 -0.99
N TYR A 88 -18.75 -1.27 -0.50
CA TYR A 88 -19.11 -2.48 0.27
C TYR A 88 -18.82 -2.34 1.77
N ASN A 89 -17.66 -1.90 2.14
CA ASN A 89 -17.22 -1.80 3.53
C ASN A 89 -16.52 -0.51 3.88
N GLY A 90 -16.69 0.56 3.20
CA GLY A 90 -16.12 1.91 3.36
C GLY A 90 -15.00 2.09 4.41
N LEU A 91 -13.96 2.81 4.06
CA LEU A 91 -12.95 3.25 5.05
C LEU A 91 -13.56 4.12 6.13
N PHE A 92 -14.49 4.94 5.72
CA PHE A 92 -15.24 5.83 6.60
C PHE A 92 -16.72 5.52 6.40
N PRO A 93 -17.38 4.88 7.39
CA PRO A 93 -18.80 4.54 7.28
C PRO A 93 -19.61 5.79 6.98
N ARG A 94 -20.33 5.76 5.88
CA ARG A 94 -21.29 6.81 5.50
C ARG A 94 -22.70 6.30 5.76
N SER A 95 -23.67 7.18 5.82
CA SER A 95 -25.07 6.80 6.09
C SER A 95 -25.64 5.77 5.10
N GLY A 96 -25.09 5.65 3.90
CA GLY A 96 -25.49 4.66 2.89
C GLY A 96 -24.71 3.33 2.95
N THR A 97 -23.70 3.22 3.78
CA THR A 97 -22.95 1.95 3.93
C THR A 97 -23.81 0.94 4.63
N TRP A 98 -23.88 -0.32 4.12
CA TRP A 98 -24.78 -1.36 4.61
C TRP A 98 -24.68 -1.62 6.11
N TYR A 99 -23.47 -1.53 6.68
CA TYR A 99 -23.20 -1.78 8.09
C TYR A 99 -23.30 -0.53 8.99
N ALA A 100 -23.49 0.66 8.44
CA ALA A 100 -23.42 1.92 9.18
C ALA A 100 -24.42 1.98 10.36
N LYS A 101 -25.57 1.34 10.22
CA LYS A 101 -26.61 1.28 11.27
C LYS A 101 -26.24 0.37 12.44
N ASN A 102 -25.28 -0.54 12.23
CA ASN A 102 -24.92 -1.59 13.18
C ASN A 102 -23.59 -1.29 13.87
N ILE A 103 -22.98 -0.15 13.56
CA ILE A 103 -21.76 0.31 14.23
C ILE A 103 -22.08 0.55 15.70
N ARG A 104 -21.27 -0.05 16.55
CA ARG A 104 -21.23 0.21 17.98
C ARG A 104 -20.03 1.06 18.32
N GLU A 105 -20.12 1.78 19.42
CA GLU A 105 -19.04 2.61 19.94
C GLU A 105 -18.71 2.19 21.36
N ALA A 106 -17.43 1.97 21.63
CA ALA A 106 -16.94 1.73 22.98
C ALA A 106 -16.57 3.08 23.62
N GLU A 107 -17.05 3.31 24.82
CA GLU A 107 -16.67 4.46 25.63
C GLU A 107 -15.21 4.37 26.06
N GLY A 108 -14.51 5.51 26.05
CA GLY A 108 -13.13 5.57 26.51
C GLY A 108 -12.50 6.93 26.16
N PRO A 109 -11.25 7.15 26.55
CA PRO A 109 -10.49 8.35 26.21
C PRO A 109 -10.35 8.56 24.66
N ARG A 110 -10.45 7.46 23.92
CA ARG A 110 -10.55 7.42 22.46
C ARG A 110 -11.67 6.45 22.12
N PRO A 111 -12.85 6.95 21.74
CA PRO A 111 -13.94 6.08 21.34
C PRO A 111 -13.52 5.25 20.14
N MET A 112 -13.80 3.96 20.18
CA MET A 112 -13.52 3.04 19.09
C MET A 112 -14.85 2.54 18.51
N ARG A 113 -15.00 2.64 17.22
CA ARG A 113 -16.18 2.13 16.50
C ARG A 113 -15.92 0.74 15.97
N PHE A 114 -16.89 -0.15 16.10
CA PHE A 114 -16.72 -1.55 15.71
C PHE A 114 -18.03 -2.21 15.31
N LEU A 115 -17.89 -3.26 14.52
CA LEU A 115 -18.94 -4.22 14.18
C LEU A 115 -18.80 -5.46 15.06
N VAL A 116 -19.90 -6.16 15.30
CA VAL A 116 -19.92 -7.42 16.09
C VAL A 116 -20.76 -8.48 15.41
N GLY A 117 -20.47 -9.76 15.71
CA GLY A 117 -21.25 -10.90 15.24
C GLY A 117 -21.25 -11.04 13.71
N GLU A 118 -22.40 -11.29 13.13
CA GLU A 118 -22.58 -11.51 11.70
C GLU A 118 -22.08 -10.35 10.84
N ASP A 119 -22.28 -9.10 11.25
CA ASP A 119 -21.80 -7.94 10.50
C ASP A 119 -20.26 -7.88 10.46
N ALA A 120 -19.59 -8.27 11.57
CA ALA A 120 -18.14 -8.37 11.60
C ALA A 120 -17.62 -9.50 10.70
N LEU A 121 -18.29 -10.64 10.67
CA LEU A 121 -17.96 -11.75 9.76
C LEU A 121 -18.12 -11.36 8.31
N THR A 122 -19.27 -10.79 7.94
CA THR A 122 -19.54 -10.33 6.58
C THR A 122 -18.51 -9.28 6.12
N PHE A 123 -18.16 -8.34 7.01
CA PHE A 123 -17.12 -7.34 6.72
C PHE A 123 -15.77 -8.00 6.42
N THR A 124 -15.39 -8.99 7.21
CA THR A 124 -14.14 -9.73 7.02
C THR A 124 -14.14 -10.50 5.70
N GLU A 125 -15.21 -11.24 5.41
CA GLU A 125 -15.34 -12.02 4.17
C GLU A 125 -15.27 -11.13 2.93
N LEU A 126 -15.97 -9.99 2.93
CA LEU A 126 -15.87 -9.01 1.85
C LEU A 126 -14.46 -8.46 1.69
N SER A 127 -13.76 -8.21 2.79
CA SER A 127 -12.36 -7.74 2.74
C SER A 127 -11.42 -8.80 2.15
N GLU A 128 -11.60 -10.07 2.51
CA GLU A 128 -10.84 -11.19 1.95
C GLU A 128 -11.07 -11.35 0.44
N MET A 129 -12.32 -11.17 -0.02
CA MET A 129 -12.67 -11.25 -1.45
C MET A 129 -12.02 -10.15 -2.30
N LEU A 130 -11.72 -9.00 -1.73
CA LEU A 130 -11.10 -7.88 -2.45
C LEU A 130 -9.61 -8.10 -2.74
N VAL A 131 -8.92 -8.95 -1.99
CA VAL A 131 -7.50 -9.24 -2.21
C VAL A 131 -7.22 -9.80 -3.61
N PRO A 132 -7.81 -10.92 -4.04
CA PRO A 132 -7.59 -11.44 -5.40
C PRO A 132 -8.08 -10.47 -6.48
N PHE A 133 -9.06 -9.64 -6.17
CA PHE A 133 -9.62 -8.66 -7.10
C PHE A 133 -8.58 -7.59 -7.49
N ASN A 134 -7.84 -7.06 -6.51
CA ASN A 134 -6.78 -6.10 -6.78
C ASN A 134 -5.64 -6.70 -7.60
N ARG A 135 -5.25 -7.93 -7.30
CA ARG A 135 -4.24 -8.65 -8.09
C ARG A 135 -4.65 -8.84 -9.54
N LEU A 136 -5.91 -9.21 -9.78
CA LEU A 136 -6.46 -9.33 -11.15
C LEU A 136 -6.44 -8.00 -11.89
N ARG A 137 -6.83 -6.92 -11.23
CA ARG A 137 -6.77 -5.57 -11.80
C ARG A 137 -5.35 -5.19 -12.18
N HIS A 138 -4.37 -5.43 -11.31
CA HIS A 138 -2.96 -5.17 -11.63
C HIS A 138 -2.47 -5.98 -12.83
N ARG A 139 -2.83 -7.26 -12.94
CA ARG A 139 -2.50 -8.09 -14.10
C ARG A 139 -3.10 -7.53 -15.39
N LEU A 140 -4.36 -7.11 -15.36
CA LEU A 140 -5.02 -6.54 -16.52
C LEU A 140 -4.35 -5.23 -16.94
N ILE A 141 -4.07 -4.33 -15.99
CA ILE A 141 -3.38 -3.08 -16.27
C ILE A 141 -1.98 -3.32 -16.85
N ALA A 142 -1.21 -4.23 -16.26
CA ALA A 142 0.11 -4.60 -16.75
C ALA A 142 0.07 -5.08 -18.20
N ARG A 143 -0.87 -5.98 -18.53
CA ARG A 143 -1.07 -6.44 -19.91
C ARG A 143 -1.42 -5.32 -20.89
N LEU A 144 -2.32 -4.41 -20.50
CA LEU A 144 -2.73 -3.29 -21.34
C LEU A 144 -1.58 -2.29 -21.58
N LEU A 145 -0.75 -2.04 -20.58
CA LEU A 145 0.39 -1.14 -20.71
C LEU A 145 1.53 -1.75 -21.52
N LEU A 146 1.75 -3.04 -21.38
CA LEU A 146 2.79 -3.75 -22.13
C LEU A 146 2.39 -3.94 -23.59
N ASP A 147 1.12 -4.19 -23.90
CA ASP A 147 0.55 -4.34 -25.26
C ASP A 147 1.43 -5.17 -26.20
N GLY A 148 2.02 -6.24 -25.70
CA GLY A 148 2.93 -7.10 -26.44
C GLY A 148 4.37 -6.58 -26.57
N ALA A 149 4.71 -5.44 -25.95
CA ALA A 149 6.08 -4.90 -25.98
C ALA A 149 7.09 -5.79 -25.24
N SER A 150 6.64 -6.53 -24.22
CA SER A 150 7.44 -7.54 -23.51
C SER A 150 6.55 -8.58 -22.87
N ASP A 151 7.02 -9.82 -22.78
CA ASP A 151 6.34 -10.88 -22.06
C ASP A 151 6.60 -10.77 -20.54
N VAL A 152 5.58 -11.11 -19.74
CA VAL A 152 5.71 -11.26 -18.30
C VAL A 152 6.26 -12.66 -18.01
N THR A 153 7.40 -12.73 -17.35
CA THR A 153 8.11 -13.97 -17.02
C THR A 153 7.94 -14.41 -15.56
N GLY A 154 7.55 -13.49 -14.69
CA GLY A 154 7.30 -13.73 -13.28
C GLY A 154 6.34 -12.72 -12.69
N GLU A 155 5.66 -13.10 -11.63
CA GLU A 155 4.75 -12.22 -10.89
C GLU A 155 4.97 -12.38 -9.39
N TRP A 156 4.97 -11.24 -8.68
CA TRP A 156 4.95 -11.17 -7.22
C TRP A 156 3.87 -10.20 -6.78
N HIS A 157 3.07 -10.59 -5.77
CA HIS A 157 2.00 -9.78 -5.21
C HIS A 157 2.01 -9.87 -3.70
N LYS A 158 1.93 -8.74 -3.02
CA LYS A 158 1.82 -8.72 -1.56
C LYS A 158 0.98 -7.54 -1.06
N GLU A 159 0.09 -7.87 -0.14
CA GLU A 159 -0.77 -6.90 0.53
C GLU A 159 -0.06 -6.31 1.75
N HIS A 160 -0.39 -5.05 2.07
CA HIS A 160 0.14 -4.35 3.24
C HIS A 160 -0.90 -3.46 3.96
N TYR A 161 -2.15 -3.52 3.49
CA TYR A 161 -3.35 -3.05 4.19
C TYR A 161 -4.44 -4.11 4.03
N PHE A 162 -4.49 -5.08 4.92
CA PHE A 162 -5.40 -6.22 4.80
C PHE A 162 -5.67 -6.86 6.17
N MET A 163 -6.60 -7.80 6.24
CA MET A 163 -6.86 -8.62 7.42
C MET A 163 -6.15 -9.98 7.29
N PRO A 164 -4.99 -10.17 7.95
CA PRO A 164 -4.33 -11.48 7.96
C PRO A 164 -5.15 -12.57 8.61
N THR A 165 -5.97 -12.20 9.59
CA THR A 165 -6.92 -13.08 10.29
C THR A 165 -8.20 -12.33 10.60
N LYS A 166 -9.24 -13.04 11.05
CA LYS A 166 -10.52 -12.44 11.48
C LYS A 166 -10.40 -11.50 12.69
N SER A 167 -9.25 -11.46 13.35
CA SER A 167 -8.99 -10.66 14.55
C SER A 167 -7.71 -9.83 14.44
N SER A 168 -7.27 -9.53 13.24
CA SER A 168 -6.07 -8.73 13.06
C SER A 168 -6.08 -7.91 11.78
N ALA A 169 -5.34 -6.80 11.78
CA ALA A 169 -5.19 -5.89 10.67
C ALA A 169 -3.72 -5.48 10.48
N ALA A 170 -3.23 -5.62 9.26
CA ALA A 170 -1.99 -5.00 8.81
C ALA A 170 -2.32 -3.63 8.21
N ILE A 171 -1.62 -2.58 8.64
CA ILE A 171 -1.83 -1.21 8.21
C ILE A 171 -0.48 -0.64 7.77
N GLY A 172 -0.26 -0.56 6.46
CA GLY A 172 0.99 -0.08 5.89
C GLY A 172 2.19 -0.97 6.19
N ALA A 173 1.96 -2.28 6.36
CA ALA A 173 3.01 -3.22 6.69
C ALA A 173 2.77 -4.58 6.01
N PHE A 174 3.84 -5.15 5.48
CA PHE A 174 3.86 -6.53 5.02
C PHE A 174 3.96 -7.48 6.20
N LEU A 175 3.32 -8.62 6.06
CA LEU A 175 3.50 -9.78 6.92
C LEU A 175 4.37 -10.79 6.16
N CYS A 176 5.55 -11.10 6.68
CA CYS A 176 6.58 -11.86 5.97
C CYS A 176 7.04 -13.04 6.79
N GLU A 177 7.52 -14.06 6.12
CA GLU A 177 8.35 -15.10 6.72
C GLU A 177 9.82 -14.64 6.74
N PRO A 178 10.65 -15.16 7.67
CA PRO A 178 12.08 -14.89 7.64
C PRO A 178 12.70 -15.27 6.30
N GLY A 179 13.50 -14.38 5.72
CA GLY A 179 14.09 -14.58 4.41
C GLY A 179 13.16 -14.40 3.22
N GLU A 180 11.89 -14.02 3.43
CA GLU A 180 10.96 -13.68 2.35
C GLU A 180 11.14 -12.20 1.95
N PRO A 181 11.70 -11.89 0.76
CA PRO A 181 11.90 -10.52 0.34
C PRO A 181 10.57 -9.80 0.09
N VAL A 182 10.51 -8.53 0.46
CA VAL A 182 9.38 -7.64 0.17
C VAL A 182 9.86 -6.34 -0.47
N LEU A 183 9.05 -5.79 -1.36
CA LEU A 183 9.37 -4.54 -2.03
C LEU A 183 8.96 -3.35 -1.17
N VAL A 184 9.93 -2.60 -0.70
CA VAL A 184 9.73 -1.38 0.09
C VAL A 184 10.16 -0.14 -0.71
N PHE A 185 9.58 1.01 -0.40
CA PHE A 185 9.85 2.24 -1.15
C PHE A 185 9.80 3.48 -0.27
N SER A 186 10.72 4.41 -0.51
CA SER A 186 10.84 5.65 0.26
C SER A 186 10.10 6.82 -0.38
N THR A 187 10.42 7.13 -1.64
CA THR A 187 9.86 8.28 -2.37
C THR A 187 9.79 8.00 -3.87
N VAL A 188 8.92 8.74 -4.57
CA VAL A 188 8.85 8.67 -6.04
C VAL A 188 10.18 9.14 -6.65
N GLY A 189 10.63 8.43 -7.70
CA GLY A 189 11.87 8.74 -8.42
C GLY A 189 13.14 8.19 -7.78
N ARG A 190 13.06 7.64 -6.57
CA ARG A 190 14.16 6.87 -5.97
C ARG A 190 14.00 5.37 -6.25
N PRO A 191 15.08 4.58 -6.22
CA PRO A 191 14.98 3.13 -6.37
C PRO A 191 14.00 2.53 -5.38
N LEU A 192 13.21 1.54 -5.84
CA LEU A 192 12.45 0.65 -4.98
C LEU A 192 13.40 -0.45 -4.51
N MET A 193 13.21 -0.94 -3.29
CA MET A 193 14.21 -1.83 -2.68
C MET A 193 13.57 -3.15 -2.28
N TRP A 194 14.17 -4.25 -2.70
CA TRP A 194 13.89 -5.54 -2.15
C TRP A 194 14.59 -5.67 -0.79
N PHE A 195 13.78 -5.77 0.26
CA PHE A 195 14.23 -5.92 1.63
C PHE A 195 13.95 -7.35 2.10
N GLU A 196 14.99 -8.05 2.50
CA GLU A 196 14.91 -9.41 3.07
C GLU A 196 14.95 -9.31 4.59
N PRO A 197 13.85 -9.59 5.29
CA PRO A 197 13.79 -9.55 6.74
C PRO A 197 14.48 -10.79 7.35
N ALA A 198 15.19 -10.56 8.45
CA ALA A 198 15.86 -11.60 9.22
C ALA A 198 15.17 -11.86 10.57
N THR A 199 15.34 -13.06 11.11
CA THR A 199 14.94 -13.38 12.49
C THR A 199 15.82 -12.65 13.49
N GLY A 200 15.27 -12.26 14.63
CA GLY A 200 16.05 -11.74 15.76
C GLY A 200 15.65 -10.37 16.30
N GLY A 201 14.59 -9.76 15.78
CA GLY A 201 14.06 -8.51 16.31
C GLY A 201 12.89 -8.68 17.27
N SER A 202 12.51 -7.58 17.92
CA SER A 202 11.32 -7.51 18.78
C SER A 202 9.99 -7.57 18.01
N ASN A 203 10.03 -7.64 16.69
CA ASN A 203 8.88 -7.59 15.78
C ASN A 203 8.41 -8.96 15.29
N VAL A 204 8.87 -10.01 15.93
CA VAL A 204 8.31 -11.35 15.73
C VAL A 204 6.94 -11.40 16.37
N THR A 205 5.93 -11.63 15.56
CA THR A 205 4.57 -11.78 16.05
C THR A 205 4.09 -13.20 15.79
N SER A 206 3.43 -13.80 16.77
CA SER A 206 2.67 -15.02 16.53
C SER A 206 1.27 -14.64 16.03
N TRP A 207 0.96 -15.03 14.80
CA TRP A 207 -0.35 -14.83 14.20
C TRP A 207 -1.06 -16.15 14.12
N ALA A 208 -2.16 -16.28 14.83
CA ALA A 208 -2.99 -17.48 14.77
C ALA A 208 -2.13 -18.76 14.78
N ASP A 209 -1.84 -19.32 13.63
CA ASP A 209 -1.02 -20.51 13.45
C ASP A 209 0.39 -20.24 12.88
N ARG A 210 0.71 -18.96 12.58
CA ARG A 210 2.04 -18.58 12.09
C ARG A 210 2.90 -18.09 13.24
N ARG A 211 3.78 -18.96 13.71
CA ARG A 211 4.87 -18.59 14.60
C ARG A 211 5.96 -17.96 13.74
N ASP A 212 6.54 -16.86 14.18
CA ASP A 212 7.68 -16.19 13.57
C ASP A 212 7.38 -15.30 12.34
N ALA A 213 6.13 -14.84 12.17
CA ALA A 213 5.84 -13.84 11.16
C ALA A 213 6.47 -12.48 11.50
N LEU A 214 7.16 -11.91 10.53
CA LEU A 214 7.81 -10.61 10.65
C LEU A 214 6.93 -9.51 10.06
N VAL A 215 6.94 -8.34 10.71
CA VAL A 215 6.20 -7.16 10.26
C VAL A 215 7.17 -6.17 9.65
N VAL A 216 7.10 -5.97 8.34
CA VAL A 216 7.96 -5.04 7.60
C VAL A 216 7.13 -3.84 7.13
N PRO A 217 7.48 -2.59 7.52
CA PRO A 217 6.84 -1.41 6.96
C PRO A 217 6.97 -1.40 5.43
N HIS A 218 5.88 -1.12 4.70
CA HIS A 218 5.94 -1.09 3.23
C HIS A 218 6.74 0.10 2.69
N GLY A 219 6.93 1.13 3.51
CA GLY A 219 7.64 2.35 3.16
C GLY A 219 6.78 3.60 3.30
N TRP A 220 7.24 4.69 2.72
CA TRP A 220 6.57 6.00 2.72
C TRP A 220 6.45 6.49 1.29
N GLY A 221 5.24 6.59 0.79
CA GLY A 221 4.96 7.09 -0.56
C GLY A 221 4.94 8.62 -0.65
N MET A 222 5.80 9.34 0.05
CA MET A 222 5.81 10.80 0.02
C MET A 222 6.92 11.33 -0.89
N THR A 223 6.53 12.18 -1.83
CA THR A 223 7.45 13.04 -2.59
C THR A 223 7.65 14.32 -1.81
N ALA A 224 8.65 14.41 -0.97
CA ALA A 224 8.98 15.65 -0.28
C ALA A 224 10.48 15.86 -0.30
N ASP A 225 10.88 17.07 -0.60
CA ASP A 225 12.19 17.54 -0.24
C ASP A 225 12.23 17.62 1.30
N PRO A 226 13.23 17.02 1.99
CA PRO A 226 13.30 17.01 3.45
C PRO A 226 13.23 18.40 4.10
N PHE A 227 13.53 19.44 3.35
CA PHE A 227 13.54 20.81 3.86
C PHE A 227 12.17 21.51 3.79
N ASP A 228 11.19 20.97 3.07
CA ASP A 228 9.89 21.63 2.82
C ASP A 228 8.72 20.95 3.53
N VAL A 229 8.99 20.16 4.55
CA VAL A 229 7.91 19.56 5.36
C VAL A 229 7.65 20.42 6.58
N THR A 230 6.48 21.03 6.65
CA THR A 230 6.04 21.81 7.81
C THR A 230 4.72 21.27 8.36
N VAL A 231 4.63 21.20 9.68
CA VAL A 231 3.39 20.91 10.38
C VAL A 231 2.83 22.22 10.94
N GLN A 232 1.66 22.63 10.49
CA GLN A 232 0.97 23.82 10.97
C GLN A 232 -0.41 23.41 11.50
N ARG A 233 -0.60 23.53 12.83
CA ARG A 233 -1.82 23.07 13.50
C ARG A 233 -2.11 21.60 13.18
N ASP A 234 -3.22 21.32 12.48
CA ASP A 234 -3.65 19.96 12.14
C ASP A 234 -3.36 19.58 10.68
N ALA A 235 -2.55 20.37 9.98
CA ALA A 235 -2.23 20.15 8.58
C ALA A 235 -0.74 19.93 8.36
N LEU A 236 -0.43 19.00 7.48
CA LEU A 236 0.91 18.74 6.97
C LEU A 236 1.06 19.47 5.63
N PHE A 237 2.11 20.27 5.51
CA PHE A 237 2.48 20.89 4.24
C PHE A 237 3.73 20.21 3.71
N VAL A 238 3.69 19.79 2.44
CA VAL A 238 4.81 19.20 1.73
C VAL A 238 5.03 20.00 0.47
N ASN A 239 6.19 20.60 0.33
CA ASN A 239 6.52 21.52 -0.77
C ASN A 239 5.44 22.61 -0.96
N GLY A 240 4.97 23.18 0.13
CA GLY A 240 3.91 24.18 0.13
C GLY A 240 2.49 23.67 -0.18
N CYS A 241 2.34 22.39 -0.53
CA CYS A 241 1.03 21.78 -0.74
C CYS A 241 0.47 21.23 0.56
N ARG A 242 -0.71 21.70 0.94
CA ARG A 242 -1.42 21.19 2.12
C ARG A 242 -1.87 19.74 1.88
N LEU A 243 -1.47 18.85 2.78
CA LEU A 243 -2.02 17.51 2.90
C LEU A 243 -2.99 17.51 4.08
N ASP A 244 -4.27 17.49 3.79
CA ASP A 244 -5.25 17.35 4.85
C ASP A 244 -5.24 15.90 5.35
N PRO A 245 -5.06 15.67 6.66
CA PRO A 245 -5.30 14.36 7.23
C PRO A 245 -6.76 14.00 6.97
N ALA A 246 -7.04 12.73 6.76
CA ALA A 246 -8.41 12.28 6.65
C ALA A 246 -9.21 12.76 7.88
N PRO A 247 -10.48 13.16 7.70
CA PRO A 247 -11.29 13.64 8.82
C PRO A 247 -11.25 12.67 10.00
N GLY A 248 -10.88 13.14 11.19
CA GLY A 248 -10.76 12.34 12.41
C GLY A 248 -9.34 11.89 12.76
N VAL A 249 -8.33 12.23 11.95
CA VAL A 249 -6.93 11.88 12.23
C VAL A 249 -6.13 13.13 12.65
N SER A 250 -6.36 13.63 13.84
CA SER A 250 -5.41 14.53 14.54
C SER A 250 -4.23 13.73 15.14
N LEU A 251 -3.72 12.75 14.36
CA LEU A 251 -2.72 11.80 14.82
C LEU A 251 -1.32 12.39 14.96
N PHE A 252 -1.05 13.55 14.37
CA PHE A 252 0.30 14.07 14.32
C PHE A 252 0.71 14.83 15.59
N GLU A 253 -0.16 15.61 16.20
CA GLU A 253 0.17 16.33 17.44
C GLU A 253 0.08 15.48 18.71
N GLY A 254 -0.90 14.61 18.79
CA GLY A 254 -1.15 13.79 20.01
C GLY A 254 -0.17 12.64 20.22
N LEU A 255 0.56 12.20 19.18
CA LEU A 255 1.48 11.06 19.25
C LEU A 255 2.95 11.42 19.05
N GLY A 256 3.27 12.70 18.86
CA GLY A 256 4.66 13.12 18.56
C GLY A 256 5.20 12.52 17.26
N ILE A 257 4.33 12.05 16.36
CA ILE A 257 4.72 11.46 15.09
C ILE A 257 5.09 12.61 14.15
N ARG A 258 6.36 12.70 13.82
CA ARG A 258 6.83 13.57 12.73
C ARG A 258 6.85 12.77 11.44
N PRO A 259 6.39 13.34 10.30
CA PRO A 259 6.59 12.71 9.01
C PRO A 259 8.10 12.49 8.83
N ARG A 260 8.48 11.25 8.54
CA ARG A 260 9.88 10.92 8.28
C ARG A 260 10.13 11.06 6.79
N VAL A 261 10.94 12.02 6.43
CA VAL A 261 11.53 12.14 5.11
C VAL A 261 12.94 11.58 5.20
N PHE A 262 13.27 10.66 4.32
CA PHE A 262 14.59 10.02 4.33
C PHE A 262 15.49 10.70 3.31
N GLU A 263 16.67 11.12 3.75
CA GLU A 263 17.66 11.78 2.90
C GLU A 263 18.22 10.85 1.83
N SER A 264 18.21 9.55 2.09
CA SER A 264 18.73 8.53 1.18
C SER A 264 18.00 7.19 1.36
N ASN A 265 18.15 6.29 0.39
CA ASN A 265 17.69 4.91 0.51
C ASN A 265 18.38 4.19 1.68
N GLN A 266 19.64 4.49 1.94
CA GLN A 266 20.39 3.93 3.07
C GLN A 266 19.74 4.33 4.41
N ALA A 267 19.44 5.62 4.61
CA ALA A 267 18.77 6.09 5.83
C ALA A 267 17.36 5.45 6.00
N PHE A 268 16.66 5.22 4.90
CA PHE A 268 15.38 4.50 4.92
C PHE A 268 15.55 3.03 5.31
N ALA A 269 16.52 2.33 4.72
CA ALA A 269 16.83 0.94 5.05
C ALA A 269 17.23 0.78 6.53
N GLU A 270 18.05 1.68 7.05
CA GLU A 270 18.42 1.72 8.47
C GLU A 270 17.20 1.90 9.38
N ALA A 271 16.26 2.78 8.98
CA ALA A 271 15.03 2.98 9.73
C ALA A 271 14.13 1.73 9.73
N ILE A 272 14.03 1.00 8.63
CA ILE A 272 13.30 -0.28 8.58
C ILE A 272 14.01 -1.30 9.46
N SER A 273 15.33 -1.43 9.32
CA SER A 273 16.14 -2.42 10.05
C SER A 273 16.12 -2.20 11.57
N TRP A 274 15.86 -0.96 12.01
CA TRP A 274 15.64 -0.69 13.43
C TRP A 274 14.36 -1.34 13.97
N HIS A 275 13.33 -1.46 13.14
CA HIS A 275 12.06 -2.10 13.50
C HIS A 275 12.08 -3.60 13.21
N THR A 276 12.61 -3.98 12.06
CA THR A 276 12.69 -5.38 11.62
C THR A 276 14.07 -5.60 11.04
N PRO A 277 14.94 -6.36 11.72
CA PRO A 277 16.26 -6.69 11.20
C PRO A 277 16.20 -7.30 9.80
N GLY A 278 17.13 -6.92 8.94
CA GLY A 278 17.17 -7.39 7.56
C GLY A 278 18.18 -6.62 6.73
N GLN A 279 18.16 -6.87 5.43
CA GLN A 279 19.06 -6.24 4.47
C GLN A 279 18.39 -5.92 3.16
N ILE A 280 18.88 -4.92 2.44
CA ILE A 280 18.53 -4.71 1.04
C ILE A 280 19.30 -5.75 0.21
N VAL A 281 18.56 -6.54 -0.57
CA VAL A 281 19.13 -7.58 -1.44
C VAL A 281 19.18 -7.16 -2.90
N SER A 282 18.35 -6.21 -3.31
CA SER A 282 18.34 -5.65 -4.67
C SER A 282 17.62 -4.31 -4.70
N GLU A 283 17.96 -3.48 -5.70
CA GLU A 283 17.29 -2.22 -5.97
C GLU A 283 16.72 -2.20 -7.39
N LEU A 284 15.50 -1.66 -7.52
CA LEU A 284 14.83 -1.44 -8.79
C LEU A 284 14.89 0.06 -9.12
N THR A 285 15.71 0.44 -10.06
CA THR A 285 15.82 1.83 -10.54
C THR A 285 14.59 2.18 -11.36
N GLN A 286 13.85 3.23 -10.99
CA GLN A 286 12.70 3.70 -11.74
C GLN A 286 13.14 4.38 -13.03
N ILE A 287 12.67 3.93 -14.18
CA ILE A 287 12.92 4.49 -15.51
C ILE A 287 11.79 5.41 -15.93
N GLU A 288 10.57 4.94 -15.78
CA GLU A 288 9.34 5.70 -16.00
C GLU A 288 8.40 5.48 -14.83
N SER A 289 7.59 6.46 -14.51
CA SER A 289 6.52 6.28 -13.54
C SER A 289 5.27 7.06 -13.93
N TYR A 290 4.13 6.58 -13.45
CA TYR A 290 2.84 7.26 -13.51
C TYR A 290 2.22 7.28 -12.12
N SER A 291 1.69 8.44 -11.74
CA SER A 291 1.00 8.64 -10.47
C SER A 291 0.05 9.83 -10.60
N ARG A 292 -0.52 10.28 -9.51
CA ARG A 292 -1.32 11.54 -9.44
C ARG A 292 -0.59 12.77 -10.03
N HIS A 293 0.71 12.70 -10.23
CA HIS A 293 1.51 13.76 -10.85
C HIS A 293 1.67 13.59 -12.37
N GLY A 294 0.97 12.62 -12.95
CA GLY A 294 1.09 12.25 -14.36
C GLY A 294 2.26 11.31 -14.64
N ALA A 295 2.58 11.19 -15.93
CA ALA A 295 3.69 10.38 -16.42
C ALA A 295 5.02 11.15 -16.27
N LEU A 296 6.02 10.50 -15.71
CA LEU A 296 7.36 11.04 -15.50
C LEU A 296 8.41 10.07 -16.05
N ARG A 297 9.41 10.60 -16.73
CA ARG A 297 10.61 9.85 -17.11
C ARG A 297 11.77 10.29 -16.21
N HIS A 298 12.42 9.31 -15.58
CA HIS A 298 13.50 9.56 -14.66
C HIS A 298 14.84 9.57 -15.40
N VAL A 299 15.60 10.65 -15.24
CA VAL A 299 16.95 10.78 -15.82
C VAL A 299 17.94 10.46 -14.70
N HIS A 300 18.53 9.28 -14.77
CA HIS A 300 19.61 8.90 -13.87
C HIS A 300 20.93 9.47 -14.42
N ARG A 301 21.55 10.38 -13.66
CA ARG A 301 22.87 10.93 -13.95
C ARG A 301 23.94 10.14 -13.22
#